data_8c1a00a914657e4863e7a2e93e7b1d36
#
_entry.id   8c1a00a914657e4863e7a2e93e7b1d36
#
_cell.length_a   1.000
_cell.length_b   1.000
_cell.length_c   1.000
_cell.angle_alpha   90.00
_cell.angle_beta   90.00
_cell.angle_gamma   90.00
#
_symmetry.space_group_name_H-M   'P 1'
#
loop_
_entity.id
_entity.type
_entity.pdbx_description
1 polymer ?
#
loop_
_entity_poly.entity_id
_entity_poly.type
_entity_poly.pdbx_seq_one_letter_code
_entity_poly.pdbx_strand_id
1 'polypeptide(L)'
;NDKSRTVTVKRPAAGSDAATVTLKAIAKYGTATETKTFTVTIQPMPAAEEKDEAYVWAFFTGEGVGGEKISLAASKGNDALDWNTLNNGTPLFTSEFGEKGLRDPFIMKSKDGDKFYMLATDLKIDGRAPLNGLNGFAGAQANGSKYIEIWKSDDLVNWSKQSHVKVSSDYAGNTWAPEAYYDEEIGKYVVYWASNLYDNTDENSRKQLTYNRMVY
;
A
#
# COMPACT_ATOMS: atom_id res chain seq x y z
N ASN A 1 -19.48 17.43 -15.41
CA ASN A 1 -18.59 16.43 -16.04
C ASN A 1 -17.15 16.76 -15.72
N ASP A 2 -16.70 16.34 -14.56
CA ASP A 2 -15.32 16.47 -14.15
C ASP A 2 -14.50 15.36 -14.81
N LYS A 3 -13.89 15.67 -15.94
CA LYS A 3 -12.91 14.78 -16.54
C LYS A 3 -11.56 15.17 -15.96
N SER A 4 -11.11 14.42 -14.96
CA SER A 4 -9.75 14.57 -14.47
C SER A 4 -8.79 14.34 -15.64
N ARG A 5 -7.95 15.34 -15.92
CA ARG A 5 -6.90 15.22 -16.95
C ARG A 5 -5.59 14.99 -16.23
N THR A 6 -5.05 13.79 -16.40
CA THR A 6 -3.72 13.44 -15.89
C THR A 6 -2.67 13.91 -16.90
N VAL A 7 -1.64 14.57 -16.40
CA VAL A 7 -0.46 14.93 -17.18
C VAL A 7 0.70 14.07 -16.66
N THR A 8 1.30 13.28 -17.54
CA THR A 8 2.51 12.53 -17.21
C THR A 8 3.72 13.41 -17.46
N VAL A 9 4.58 13.53 -16.47
CA VAL A 9 5.82 14.33 -16.55
C VAL A 9 7.01 13.40 -16.37
N LYS A 10 7.98 13.47 -17.27
CA LYS A 10 9.25 12.75 -17.13
C LYS A 10 10.20 13.58 -16.24
N ARG A 11 10.74 12.97 -15.20
CA ARG A 11 11.76 13.62 -14.35
C ARG A 11 13.07 13.79 -15.10
N PRO A 12 13.83 14.86 -14.88
CA PRO A 12 15.20 14.99 -15.36
C PRO A 12 16.09 13.85 -14.86
N ALA A 13 17.17 13.57 -15.55
CA ALA A 13 18.13 12.56 -15.11
C ALA A 13 18.75 12.90 -13.75
N ALA A 14 19.22 11.89 -13.03
CA ALA A 14 19.96 12.09 -11.78
C ALA A 14 21.18 13.01 -12.00
N GLY A 15 21.40 13.93 -11.06
CA GLY A 15 22.47 14.93 -11.13
C GLY A 15 22.20 16.10 -12.09
N SER A 16 21.05 16.13 -12.75
CA SER A 16 20.63 17.30 -13.55
C SER A 16 19.96 18.35 -12.68
N ASP A 17 19.83 19.56 -13.21
CA ASP A 17 18.99 20.58 -12.58
C ASP A 17 17.50 20.22 -12.63
N ALA A 18 16.72 20.77 -11.71
CA ALA A 18 15.27 20.66 -11.74
C ALA A 18 14.69 21.32 -13.01
N ALA A 19 13.72 20.64 -13.62
CA ALA A 19 13.00 21.18 -14.77
C ALA A 19 11.76 21.95 -14.34
N THR A 20 11.42 22.99 -15.06
CA THR A 20 10.20 23.78 -14.85
C THR A 20 9.23 23.56 -15.99
N VAL A 21 7.99 23.20 -15.68
CA VAL A 21 6.91 23.03 -16.65
C VAL A 21 5.79 24.01 -16.33
N THR A 22 5.34 24.70 -17.35
CA THR A 22 4.20 25.62 -17.25
C THR A 22 2.93 24.92 -17.77
N LEU A 23 1.97 24.72 -16.88
CA LEU A 23 0.66 24.18 -17.21
C LEU A 23 -0.34 25.32 -17.41
N LYS A 24 -1.11 25.26 -18.49
CA LYS A 24 -2.13 26.23 -18.80
C LYS A 24 -3.51 25.58 -18.78
N ALA A 25 -4.35 25.96 -17.82
CA ALA A 25 -5.75 25.56 -17.79
C ALA A 25 -6.61 26.63 -18.49
N ILE A 26 -7.42 26.21 -19.44
CA ILE A 26 -8.31 27.09 -20.20
C ILE A 26 -9.76 26.63 -19.95
N ALA A 27 -10.56 27.49 -19.35
CA ALA A 27 -11.99 27.28 -19.19
C ALA A 27 -12.74 28.12 -20.25
N LYS A 28 -13.73 27.51 -20.91
CA LYS A 28 -14.59 28.18 -21.93
C LYS A 28 -16.05 27.98 -21.59
N TYR A 29 -16.80 29.05 -21.62
CA TYR A 29 -18.26 29.03 -21.49
C TYR A 29 -18.86 30.03 -22.51
N GLY A 30 -19.52 29.55 -23.52
CA GLY A 30 -19.95 30.35 -24.67
C GLY A 30 -18.76 31.03 -25.36
N THR A 31 -18.80 32.34 -25.47
CA THR A 31 -17.69 33.17 -26.00
C THR A 31 -16.65 33.56 -24.95
N ALA A 32 -16.94 33.35 -23.66
CA ALA A 32 -16.03 33.71 -22.59
C ALA A 32 -14.93 32.65 -22.45
N THR A 33 -13.70 33.11 -22.25
CA THR A 33 -12.54 32.27 -22.03
C THR A 33 -11.73 32.80 -20.87
N GLU A 34 -11.43 31.95 -19.90
CA GLU A 34 -10.51 32.24 -18.81
C GLU A 34 -9.32 31.32 -18.86
N THR A 35 -8.15 31.84 -18.54
CA THR A 35 -6.90 31.06 -18.58
C THR A 35 -6.19 31.22 -17.25
N LYS A 36 -5.82 30.07 -16.63
CA LYS A 36 -4.98 30.03 -15.44
C LYS A 36 -3.69 29.31 -15.74
N THR A 37 -2.56 29.85 -15.32
CA THR A 37 -1.24 29.30 -15.52
C THR A 37 -0.68 28.82 -14.19
N PHE A 38 -0.08 27.64 -14.19
CA PHE A 38 0.59 27.02 -13.04
C PHE A 38 2.01 26.69 -13.42
N THR A 39 2.96 27.03 -12.57
CA THR A 39 4.35 26.62 -12.71
C THR A 39 4.60 25.43 -11.80
N VAL A 40 5.10 24.32 -12.35
CA VAL A 40 5.43 23.09 -11.64
C VAL A 40 6.93 22.87 -11.78
N THR A 41 7.62 22.76 -10.65
CA THR A 41 9.03 22.39 -10.60
C THR A 41 9.13 20.87 -10.47
N ILE A 42 9.84 20.24 -11.40
CA ILE A 42 10.07 18.79 -11.44
C ILE A 42 11.50 18.54 -11.00
N GLN A 43 11.64 17.95 -9.81
CA GLN A 43 12.95 17.58 -9.30
C GLN A 43 13.58 16.47 -10.16
N PRO A 44 14.91 16.44 -10.35
CA PRO A 44 15.58 15.35 -11.02
C PRO A 44 15.36 14.02 -10.32
N MET A 45 15.62 12.93 -11.01
CA MET A 45 15.71 11.62 -10.40
C MET A 45 16.82 11.65 -9.32
N PRO A 46 16.65 10.95 -8.19
CA PRO A 46 17.74 10.81 -7.22
C PRO A 46 18.97 10.22 -7.93
N ALA A 47 20.14 10.54 -7.42
CA ALA A 47 21.37 9.89 -7.88
C ALA A 47 21.22 8.37 -7.70
N ALA A 48 21.81 7.58 -8.62
CA ALA A 48 21.91 6.14 -8.40
C ALA A 48 22.59 5.93 -7.05
N GLU A 49 21.91 5.21 -6.15
CA GLU A 49 22.44 4.99 -4.81
C GLU A 49 23.75 4.21 -4.86
N GLU A 50 24.64 4.57 -3.94
CA GLU A 50 25.72 3.69 -3.55
C GLU A 50 25.12 2.35 -3.09
N LYS A 51 25.89 1.28 -3.19
CA LYS A 51 25.54 -0.09 -2.84
C LYS A 51 24.76 -0.12 -1.51
N ASP A 52 23.61 -0.81 -1.50
CA ASP A 52 22.82 -0.99 -0.30
C ASP A 52 23.71 -1.47 0.86
N GLU A 53 23.69 -0.73 1.96
CA GLU A 53 24.56 -1.01 3.12
C GLU A 53 23.84 -1.86 4.18
N ALA A 54 22.50 -2.05 4.05
CA ALA A 54 21.71 -2.78 5.01
C ALA A 54 20.43 -3.32 4.38
N TYR A 55 19.82 -4.29 5.06
CA TYR A 55 18.50 -4.80 4.76
C TYR A 55 17.49 -4.24 5.76
N VAL A 56 16.26 -3.98 5.30
CA VAL A 56 15.12 -3.64 6.15
C VAL A 56 14.10 -4.76 6.08
N TRP A 57 13.64 -5.19 7.24
CA TRP A 57 12.64 -6.23 7.37
C TRP A 57 11.38 -5.67 8.02
N ALA A 58 10.22 -5.80 7.35
CA ALA A 58 8.92 -5.55 7.93
C ALA A 58 8.32 -6.87 8.41
N PHE A 59 7.80 -6.90 9.62
CA PHE A 59 7.20 -8.09 10.19
C PHE A 59 6.03 -7.74 11.12
N PHE A 60 5.14 -8.68 11.34
CA PHE A 60 4.03 -8.50 12.28
C PHE A 60 4.10 -9.55 13.40
N THR A 61 3.46 -9.22 14.51
CA THR A 61 3.27 -10.15 15.63
C THR A 61 1.95 -10.91 15.45
N GLY A 62 1.86 -12.13 16.00
CA GLY A 62 0.66 -13.00 15.86
C GLY A 62 -0.59 -12.49 16.56
N GLU A 63 -1.57 -13.37 16.75
CA GLU A 63 -2.94 -13.05 17.19
C GLU A 63 -3.09 -12.65 18.66
N GLY A 64 -2.06 -12.69 19.48
CA GLY A 64 -2.15 -12.38 20.89
C GLY A 64 -2.60 -10.95 21.19
N VAL A 65 -3.05 -10.70 22.40
CA VAL A 65 -3.43 -9.36 22.87
C VAL A 65 -2.30 -8.37 22.61
N GLY A 66 -2.62 -7.29 21.87
CA GLY A 66 -1.63 -6.29 21.46
C GLY A 66 -0.80 -6.68 20.23
N GLY A 67 -1.01 -7.86 19.67
CA GLY A 67 -0.45 -8.30 18.38
C GLY A 67 -1.13 -7.68 17.16
N GLU A 68 -0.90 -8.28 15.99
CA GLU A 68 -1.44 -7.80 14.71
C GLU A 68 -1.09 -6.35 14.40
N LYS A 69 0.19 -6.03 14.63
CA LYS A 69 0.82 -4.73 14.39
C LYS A 69 2.14 -4.95 13.68
N ILE A 70 2.60 -3.95 12.93
CA ILE A 70 3.82 -4.08 12.14
C ILE A 70 4.98 -3.38 12.82
N SER A 71 6.09 -4.09 12.89
CA SER A 71 7.40 -3.62 13.33
C SER A 71 8.38 -3.65 12.18
N LEU A 72 9.45 -2.88 12.29
CA LEU A 72 10.59 -2.94 11.39
C LEU A 72 11.83 -3.44 12.13
N ALA A 73 12.71 -4.09 11.38
CA ALA A 73 14.06 -4.42 11.80
C ALA A 73 15.06 -4.02 10.71
N ALA A 74 16.27 -3.70 11.09
CA ALA A 74 17.36 -3.43 10.17
C ALA A 74 18.52 -4.38 10.45
N SER A 75 19.20 -4.83 9.39
CA SER A 75 20.39 -5.64 9.53
C SER A 75 21.54 -4.80 10.09
N LYS A 76 22.54 -5.45 10.70
CA LYS A 76 23.80 -4.84 11.07
C LYS A 76 24.73 -4.80 9.84
N GLY A 77 24.75 -3.67 9.17
CA GLY A 77 25.42 -3.56 7.88
C GLY A 77 24.83 -4.55 6.86
N ASN A 78 25.64 -5.12 6.02
CA ASN A 78 25.21 -6.01 4.93
C ASN A 78 25.10 -7.50 5.37
N ASP A 79 24.87 -7.77 6.65
CA ASP A 79 24.63 -9.12 7.16
C ASP A 79 23.12 -9.39 7.30
N ALA A 80 22.57 -10.18 6.37
CA ALA A 80 21.16 -10.53 6.35
C ALA A 80 20.71 -11.48 7.47
N LEU A 81 21.61 -11.93 8.34
CA LEU A 81 21.31 -12.86 9.44
C LEU A 81 21.44 -12.20 10.83
N ASP A 82 21.96 -10.98 10.92
CA ASP A 82 22.10 -10.23 12.18
C ASP A 82 21.25 -8.95 12.16
N TRP A 83 20.20 -8.93 12.96
CA TRP A 83 19.14 -7.92 12.94
C TRP A 83 18.98 -7.17 14.26
N ASN A 84 18.72 -5.87 14.14
CA ASN A 84 18.23 -5.06 15.24
C ASN A 84 16.75 -4.69 15.00
N THR A 85 15.90 -5.01 15.95
CA THR A 85 14.54 -4.51 15.93
C THR A 85 14.53 -3.00 16.15
N LEU A 86 13.85 -2.27 15.29
CA LEU A 86 13.73 -0.82 15.40
C LEU A 86 12.71 -0.41 16.49
N ASN A 87 12.73 0.86 16.87
CA ASN A 87 11.82 1.44 17.86
C ASN A 87 11.75 0.66 19.18
N ASN A 88 12.92 0.11 19.62
CA ASN A 88 13.04 -0.71 20.83
C ASN A 88 12.02 -1.90 20.88
N GLY A 89 11.70 -2.47 19.74
CA GLY A 89 10.75 -3.57 19.63
C GLY A 89 9.27 -3.15 19.70
N THR A 90 8.99 -1.87 19.87
CA THR A 90 7.60 -1.36 19.83
C THR A 90 7.14 -1.26 18.38
N PRO A 91 5.96 -1.81 18.02
CA PRO A 91 5.43 -1.70 16.66
C PRO A 91 5.34 -0.25 16.19
N LEU A 92 5.77 -0.02 14.94
CA LEU A 92 5.74 1.29 14.30
C LEU A 92 4.38 1.59 13.67
N PHE A 93 3.66 0.55 13.23
CA PHE A 93 2.38 0.71 12.58
C PHE A 93 1.29 0.00 13.37
N THR A 94 0.23 0.75 13.65
CA THR A 94 -1.02 0.27 14.23
C THR A 94 -2.15 0.77 13.34
N SER A 95 -3.20 -0.05 13.13
CA SER A 95 -4.31 0.36 12.30
C SER A 95 -5.36 1.14 13.08
N GLU A 96 -5.79 2.26 12.51
CA GLU A 96 -6.90 3.07 12.99
C GLU A 96 -8.21 2.77 12.25
N PHE A 97 -8.14 2.05 11.12
CA PHE A 97 -9.27 1.78 10.22
C PHE A 97 -9.60 0.29 10.15
N GLY A 98 -10.70 -0.02 9.48
CA GLY A 98 -11.13 -1.36 9.15
C GLY A 98 -11.22 -2.29 10.34
N GLU A 99 -10.61 -3.46 10.22
CA GLU A 99 -10.57 -4.48 11.28
C GLU A 99 -9.62 -4.13 12.44
N LYS A 100 -8.78 -3.09 12.27
CA LYS A 100 -7.79 -2.62 13.26
C LYS A 100 -6.73 -3.65 13.63
N GLY A 101 -6.39 -4.52 12.70
CA GLY A 101 -5.27 -5.44 12.74
C GLY A 101 -4.43 -5.32 11.46
N LEU A 102 -3.13 -5.51 11.56
CA LEU A 102 -2.20 -5.44 10.43
C LEU A 102 -1.42 -6.74 10.32
N ARG A 103 -1.41 -7.30 9.10
CA ARG A 103 -0.68 -8.52 8.76
C ARG A 103 0.02 -8.39 7.42
N ASP A 104 0.87 -9.34 7.11
CA ASP A 104 1.51 -9.52 5.80
C ASP A 104 2.09 -8.20 5.24
N PRO A 105 2.99 -7.53 6.00
CA PRO A 105 3.57 -6.28 5.53
C PRO A 105 4.45 -6.50 4.31
N PHE A 106 4.22 -5.70 3.29
CA PHE A 106 5.06 -5.63 2.11
C PHE A 106 5.68 -4.24 2.01
N ILE A 107 6.99 -4.17 1.95
CA ILE A 107 7.73 -2.92 1.80
C ILE A 107 8.44 -2.90 0.45
N MET A 108 8.32 -1.79 -0.26
CA MET A 108 8.99 -1.60 -1.54
C MET A 108 9.53 -0.19 -1.69
N LYS A 109 10.57 -0.05 -2.50
CA LYS A 109 11.08 1.23 -2.97
C LYS A 109 10.34 1.65 -4.24
N SER A 110 10.12 2.93 -4.42
CA SER A 110 9.53 3.47 -5.65
C SER A 110 10.47 3.21 -6.83
N LYS A 111 9.91 3.21 -8.05
CA LYS A 111 10.68 3.11 -9.28
C LYS A 111 11.80 4.15 -9.36
N ASP A 112 11.51 5.37 -8.95
CA ASP A 112 12.47 6.48 -9.00
C ASP A 112 13.46 6.47 -7.82
N GLY A 113 13.32 5.53 -6.87
CA GLY A 113 14.19 5.38 -5.70
C GLY A 113 14.02 6.45 -4.62
N ASP A 114 13.05 7.35 -4.76
CA ASP A 114 12.86 8.52 -3.89
C ASP A 114 11.83 8.32 -2.78
N LYS A 115 11.16 7.18 -2.78
CA LYS A 115 10.11 6.85 -1.80
C LYS A 115 10.09 5.37 -1.46
N PHE A 116 9.52 5.10 -0.30
CA PHE A 116 9.17 3.76 0.15
C PHE A 116 7.67 3.67 0.38
N TYR A 117 7.12 2.52 0.08
CA TYR A 117 5.72 2.19 0.36
C TYR A 117 5.67 0.98 1.28
N MET A 118 4.80 1.05 2.27
CA MET A 118 4.40 -0.08 3.11
C MET A 118 2.96 -0.41 2.78
N LEU A 119 2.70 -1.64 2.35
CA LEU A 119 1.35 -2.19 2.18
C LEU A 119 1.12 -3.24 3.27
N ALA A 120 -0.12 -3.36 3.72
CA ALA A 120 -0.47 -4.36 4.72
C ALA A 120 -1.91 -4.85 4.55
N THR A 121 -2.15 -6.08 4.97
CA THR A 121 -3.48 -6.66 5.11
C THR A 121 -4.21 -6.00 6.28
N ASP A 122 -5.44 -5.55 6.04
CA ASP A 122 -6.39 -5.18 7.08
C ASP A 122 -7.06 -6.46 7.61
N LEU A 123 -6.48 -7.04 8.65
CA LEU A 123 -6.98 -8.29 9.22
C LEU A 123 -6.71 -8.35 10.72
N LYS A 124 -7.79 -8.57 11.48
CA LYS A 124 -7.74 -8.88 12.90
C LYS A 124 -8.38 -10.22 13.20
N ILE A 125 -7.63 -11.14 13.77
CA ILE A 125 -8.10 -12.45 14.22
C ILE A 125 -8.40 -12.45 15.72
N ASP A 126 -7.58 -11.74 16.50
CA ASP A 126 -7.79 -11.64 17.96
C ASP A 126 -9.17 -11.04 18.26
N GLY A 127 -9.98 -11.80 19.02
CA GLY A 127 -11.35 -11.42 19.38
C GLY A 127 -12.38 -11.49 18.24
N ARG A 128 -12.05 -12.07 17.08
CA ARG A 128 -12.98 -12.21 15.96
C ARG A 128 -14.13 -13.16 16.30
N ALA A 129 -15.36 -12.66 16.21
CA ALA A 129 -16.55 -13.47 16.39
C ALA A 129 -16.76 -14.46 15.23
N PRO A 130 -17.26 -15.68 15.49
CA PRO A 130 -17.66 -16.60 14.43
C PRO A 130 -18.79 -16.02 13.57
N LEU A 131 -18.75 -16.33 12.26
CA LEU A 131 -19.82 -16.00 11.32
C LEU A 131 -20.24 -17.26 10.56
N ASN A 132 -21.54 -17.58 10.56
CA ASN A 132 -22.12 -18.73 9.84
C ASN A 132 -21.44 -20.09 10.15
N GLY A 133 -20.92 -20.28 11.35
CA GLY A 133 -20.16 -21.46 11.75
C GLY A 133 -18.69 -21.46 11.36
N LEU A 134 -18.23 -20.42 10.67
CA LEU A 134 -16.84 -20.18 10.35
C LEU A 134 -16.22 -19.29 11.43
N ASN A 135 -15.07 -19.68 11.96
CA ASN A 135 -14.35 -18.94 13.01
C ASN A 135 -12.93 -18.59 12.58
N GLY A 136 -12.29 -17.67 13.28
CA GLY A 136 -10.92 -17.26 13.05
C GLY A 136 -10.64 -16.91 11.60
N PHE A 137 -9.60 -17.53 11.02
CA PHE A 137 -9.21 -17.32 9.62
C PHE A 137 -10.30 -17.74 8.62
N ALA A 138 -11.04 -18.82 8.89
CA ALA A 138 -12.13 -19.23 8.01
C ALA A 138 -13.23 -18.16 7.94
N GLY A 139 -13.60 -17.58 9.09
CA GLY A 139 -14.53 -16.45 9.13
C GLY A 139 -14.01 -15.23 8.36
N ALA A 140 -12.72 -14.92 8.51
CA ALA A 140 -12.09 -13.81 7.80
C ALA A 140 -11.97 -14.04 6.29
N GLN A 141 -11.82 -15.28 5.83
CA GLN A 141 -11.81 -15.63 4.41
C GLN A 141 -13.20 -15.51 3.74
N ALA A 142 -14.27 -15.64 4.53
CA ALA A 142 -15.64 -15.51 4.04
C ALA A 142 -16.16 -14.07 4.16
N ASN A 143 -15.75 -13.36 5.21
CA ASN A 143 -16.26 -12.03 5.55
C ASN A 143 -15.14 -11.20 6.18
N GLY A 144 -14.09 -10.94 5.44
CA GLY A 144 -12.98 -10.09 5.81
C GLY A 144 -13.01 -8.75 5.10
N SER A 145 -12.02 -7.94 5.40
CA SER A 145 -11.85 -6.61 4.82
C SER A 145 -11.69 -6.67 3.30
N LYS A 146 -12.18 -5.63 2.63
CA LYS A 146 -12.03 -5.38 1.19
C LYS A 146 -10.94 -4.34 0.92
N TYR A 147 -10.18 -3.99 1.94
CA TYR A 147 -9.24 -2.88 1.95
C TYR A 147 -7.82 -3.36 2.17
N ILE A 148 -6.88 -2.56 1.73
CA ILE A 148 -5.48 -2.63 2.11
C ILE A 148 -5.07 -1.35 2.82
N GLU A 149 -4.08 -1.44 3.67
CA GLU A 149 -3.50 -0.32 4.39
C GLU A 149 -2.19 0.09 3.73
N ILE A 150 -2.00 1.40 3.53
CA ILE A 150 -0.84 1.93 2.82
C ILE A 150 -0.23 3.10 3.58
N TRP A 151 1.09 3.08 3.70
CA TRP A 151 1.91 4.21 4.15
C TRP A 151 3.00 4.49 3.13
N LYS A 152 3.52 5.69 3.14
CA LYS A 152 4.66 6.12 2.33
C LYS A 152 5.67 6.87 3.19
N SER A 153 6.94 6.75 2.82
CA SER A 153 8.06 7.42 3.46
C SER A 153 9.09 7.84 2.41
N ASP A 154 9.83 8.90 2.68
CA ASP A 154 10.98 9.31 1.88
C ASP A 154 12.30 8.77 2.46
N ASP A 155 12.30 8.26 3.71
CA ASP A 155 13.50 7.95 4.48
C ASP A 155 13.41 6.70 5.38
N LEU A 156 12.30 5.93 5.33
CA LEU A 156 11.99 4.77 6.19
C LEU A 156 11.83 5.10 7.68
N VAL A 157 11.97 6.36 8.07
CA VAL A 157 11.85 6.84 9.46
C VAL A 157 10.55 7.60 9.65
N ASN A 158 10.28 8.54 8.76
CA ASN A 158 9.09 9.38 8.79
C ASN A 158 8.03 8.85 7.83
N TRP A 159 6.95 8.34 8.38
CA TRP A 159 5.86 7.73 7.61
C TRP A 159 4.64 8.64 7.53
N SER A 160 3.97 8.60 6.41
CA SER A 160 2.70 9.31 6.22
C SER A 160 1.63 8.80 7.19
N LYS A 161 0.50 9.50 7.25
CA LYS A 161 -0.72 8.93 7.83
C LYS A 161 -1.15 7.69 7.04
N GLN A 162 -1.84 6.77 7.72
CA GLN A 162 -2.45 5.59 7.14
C GLN A 162 -3.45 5.97 6.05
N SER A 163 -3.38 5.28 4.91
CA SER A 163 -4.39 5.31 3.86
C SER A 163 -5.11 3.96 3.85
N HIS A 164 -6.43 3.99 3.98
CA HIS A 164 -7.31 2.83 3.97
C HIS A 164 -8.00 2.77 2.60
N VAL A 165 -7.62 1.81 1.74
CA VAL A 165 -7.99 1.81 0.33
C VAL A 165 -8.78 0.57 -0.03
N LYS A 166 -10.05 0.74 -0.48
CA LYS A 166 -10.85 -0.36 -1.00
C LYS A 166 -10.31 -0.79 -2.36
N VAL A 167 -9.86 -2.03 -2.45
CA VAL A 167 -9.32 -2.62 -3.69
C VAL A 167 -10.12 -3.83 -4.14
N SER A 168 -10.74 -4.56 -3.22
CA SER A 168 -11.56 -5.73 -3.55
C SER A 168 -13.01 -5.37 -3.81
N SER A 169 -13.65 -6.13 -4.70
CA SER A 169 -15.08 -6.04 -4.94
C SER A 169 -15.89 -6.60 -3.77
N ASP A 170 -17.20 -6.33 -3.74
CA ASP A 170 -18.10 -6.86 -2.71
C ASP A 170 -18.30 -8.39 -2.83
N TYR A 171 -17.91 -8.99 -3.95
CA TYR A 171 -17.86 -10.45 -4.13
C TYR A 171 -16.68 -11.11 -3.46
N ALA A 172 -15.68 -10.34 -3.02
CA ALA A 172 -14.52 -10.86 -2.31
C ALA A 172 -14.86 -11.23 -0.87
N GLY A 173 -14.27 -12.29 -0.36
CA GLY A 173 -14.34 -12.67 1.05
C GLY A 173 -13.25 -12.03 1.88
N ASN A 174 -12.11 -11.73 1.27
CA ASN A 174 -10.92 -11.18 1.93
C ASN A 174 -10.03 -10.46 0.94
N THR A 175 -9.06 -9.72 1.47
CA THR A 175 -8.03 -8.99 0.72
C THR A 175 -6.72 -9.16 1.47
N TRP A 176 -5.94 -10.19 1.13
CA TRP A 176 -4.80 -10.62 1.93
C TRP A 176 -3.47 -10.55 1.20
N ALA A 177 -2.43 -10.30 1.98
CA ALA A 177 -1.04 -10.28 1.54
C ALA A 177 -0.85 -9.43 0.28
N PRO A 178 -1.13 -8.12 0.34
CA PRO A 178 -0.94 -7.23 -0.80
C PRO A 178 0.54 -7.08 -1.11
N GLU A 179 0.85 -7.19 -2.38
CA GLU A 179 2.17 -6.87 -2.93
C GLU A 179 2.02 -5.94 -4.13
N ALA A 180 3.11 -5.30 -4.54
CA ALA A 180 3.10 -4.41 -5.69
C ALA A 180 4.43 -4.43 -6.41
N TYR A 181 4.39 -4.16 -7.72
CA TYR A 181 5.56 -3.88 -8.52
C TYR A 181 5.28 -2.77 -9.53
N TYR A 182 6.32 -2.15 -10.03
CA TYR A 182 6.18 -1.20 -11.11
C TYR A 182 6.30 -1.93 -12.46
N ASP A 183 5.26 -1.82 -13.27
CA ASP A 183 5.22 -2.37 -14.61
C ASP A 183 5.73 -1.32 -15.61
N GLU A 184 6.89 -1.59 -16.21
CA GLU A 184 7.55 -0.69 -17.16
C GLU A 184 6.77 -0.57 -18.49
N GLU A 185 6.04 -1.61 -18.90
CA GLU A 185 5.31 -1.63 -20.15
C GLU A 185 4.10 -0.70 -20.12
N ILE A 186 3.37 -0.72 -19.01
CA ILE A 186 2.20 0.13 -18.82
C ILE A 186 2.50 1.42 -18.04
N GLY A 187 3.71 1.56 -17.50
CA GLY A 187 4.16 2.73 -16.77
C GLY A 187 3.40 2.98 -15.47
N LYS A 188 3.00 1.91 -14.76
CA LYS A 188 2.15 1.97 -13.55
C LYS A 188 2.59 0.96 -12.50
N TYR A 189 2.23 1.23 -11.26
CA TYR A 189 2.27 0.21 -10.22
C TYR A 189 1.09 -0.73 -10.38
N VAL A 190 1.37 -2.02 -10.35
CA VAL A 190 0.38 -3.10 -10.27
C VAL A 190 0.39 -3.61 -8.85
N VAL A 191 -0.77 -3.56 -8.20
CA VAL A 191 -0.99 -4.11 -6.87
C VAL A 191 -1.79 -5.39 -7.02
N TYR A 192 -1.39 -6.45 -6.33
CA TYR A 192 -2.06 -7.74 -6.35
C TYR A 192 -2.15 -8.34 -4.95
N TRP A 193 -3.14 -9.15 -4.72
CA TRP A 193 -3.44 -9.74 -3.41
C TRP A 193 -4.17 -11.08 -3.55
N ALA A 194 -4.28 -11.82 -2.45
CA ALA A 194 -5.04 -13.05 -2.39
C ALA A 194 -6.48 -12.80 -1.92
N SER A 195 -7.46 -13.41 -2.59
CA SER A 195 -8.86 -13.26 -2.27
C SER A 195 -9.68 -14.53 -2.53
N ASN A 196 -10.59 -14.86 -1.62
CA ASN A 196 -11.68 -15.80 -1.87
C ASN A 196 -12.80 -15.06 -2.59
N LEU A 197 -13.20 -15.51 -3.77
CA LEU A 197 -14.27 -14.90 -4.54
C LEU A 197 -15.55 -15.74 -4.45
N TYR A 198 -16.67 -15.07 -4.21
CA TYR A 198 -18.01 -15.65 -4.09
C TYR A 198 -18.88 -15.25 -5.27
N ASP A 199 -19.98 -15.94 -5.48
CA ASP A 199 -20.95 -15.69 -6.52
C ASP A 199 -22.02 -14.63 -6.13
N ASN A 200 -21.98 -14.20 -4.86
CA ASN A 200 -22.89 -13.20 -4.31
C ASN A 200 -22.18 -12.25 -3.33
N THR A 201 -22.86 -11.17 -3.00
CA THR A 201 -22.37 -10.13 -2.08
C THR A 201 -22.95 -10.27 -0.66
N ASP A 202 -23.86 -11.23 -0.43
CA ASP A 202 -24.42 -11.48 0.90
C ASP A 202 -23.47 -12.33 1.74
N GLU A 203 -22.68 -11.67 2.54
CA GLU A 203 -21.71 -12.29 3.43
C GLU A 203 -22.36 -13.26 4.44
N ASN A 204 -23.62 -13.00 4.84
CA ASN A 204 -24.35 -13.88 5.75
C ASN A 204 -24.74 -15.21 5.11
N SER A 205 -24.73 -15.32 3.80
CA SER A 205 -24.99 -16.58 3.08
C SER A 205 -23.77 -17.47 2.94
N ARG A 206 -22.54 -16.95 3.20
CA ARG A 206 -21.27 -17.63 2.99
C ARG A 206 -20.95 -18.61 4.11
N LYS A 207 -21.34 -19.88 3.92
CA LYS A 207 -21.15 -20.99 4.89
C LYS A 207 -19.96 -21.89 4.58
N GLN A 208 -19.35 -21.75 3.40
CA GLN A 208 -18.25 -22.55 2.93
C GLN A 208 -17.18 -21.64 2.31
N LEU A 209 -15.94 -22.06 2.39
CA LEU A 209 -14.84 -21.33 1.78
C LEU A 209 -14.75 -21.67 0.29
N THR A 210 -14.52 -20.65 -0.51
CA THR A 210 -14.07 -20.78 -1.89
C THR A 210 -12.53 -20.89 -1.94
N TYR A 211 -11.95 -21.06 -3.12
CA TYR A 211 -10.51 -21.05 -3.27
C TYR A 211 -9.96 -19.63 -3.25
N ASN A 212 -8.85 -19.42 -2.55
CA ASN A 212 -8.05 -18.20 -2.66
C ASN A 212 -7.48 -18.08 -4.08
N ARG A 213 -7.57 -16.90 -4.66
CA ARG A 213 -7.08 -16.55 -5.99
C ARG A 213 -6.26 -15.28 -5.91
N MET A 214 -5.23 -15.16 -6.76
CA MET A 214 -4.57 -13.89 -6.98
C MET A 214 -5.49 -12.98 -7.80
N VAL A 215 -5.64 -11.75 -7.34
CA VAL A 215 -6.41 -10.68 -8.01
C VAL A 215 -5.57 -9.39 -8.04
N TYR A 216 -5.86 -8.50 -8.96
CA TYR A 216 -5.14 -7.25 -9.21
C TYR A 216 -6.07 -6.17 -9.75
#